data_26dd525a92f44cd62345279a977ba214
#
_entry.id   26dd525a92f44cd62345279a977ba214
#
_cell.length_a   1.000
_cell.length_b   1.000
_cell.length_c   1.000
_cell.angle_alpha   90.00
_cell.angle_beta   90.00
_cell.angle_gamma   90.00
#
_symmetry.space_group_name_H-M   'P 1'
#
loop_
_entity.id
_entity.type
_entity.pdbx_description
1 polymer ?
#
loop_
_entity_poly.entity_id
_entity_poly.type
_entity_poly.pdbx_seq_one_letter_code
_entity_poly.pdbx_strand_id
1 'polypeptide(L)'
;MLNVNLGPFAVQVSHLLLLASLLVAAGVGHLVGRRQKTGISNVLVDMVLVALLAARMAFVAIWFDVYRSAPWSILDIRDGGFTPWAGLAAALLVAIWRGWRRAALREPLIWGLTAGALAWSVISGAADTLNPRLPTVQLKTLAGEPTDLAAMAKGKPMVVNLWATWCPPCRREMPVLAAAQQQETAVTFVFANQGEGAAVAQRYLSTGELSLANVLLDSGAELGRAIGSTALPTTLFYDANGSLVDTHLGELSTASLASKLKKLRTRADRLTKE
;
A
#
# COMPACT_ATOMS: atom_id res chain seq x y z
N MET A 1 -13.28 2.02 -4.76
CA MET A 1 -13.17 1.90 -3.28
C MET A 1 -11.87 1.21 -2.97
N LEU A 2 -10.98 1.86 -2.20
CA LEU A 2 -9.63 1.34 -1.91
C LEU A 2 -9.58 0.45 -0.67
N ASN A 3 -10.50 0.66 0.24
CA ASN A 3 -10.60 -0.05 1.51
C ASN A 3 -12.04 -0.48 1.79
N VAL A 4 -12.18 -1.61 2.49
CA VAL A 4 -13.45 -2.06 3.07
C VAL A 4 -13.36 -1.85 4.57
N ASN A 5 -14.30 -1.10 5.10
CA ASN A 5 -14.39 -0.86 6.54
C ASN A 5 -15.19 -2.00 7.19
N LEU A 6 -14.52 -2.84 7.97
CA LEU A 6 -15.12 -3.89 8.77
C LEU A 6 -15.18 -3.42 10.24
N GLY A 7 -16.20 -2.62 10.57
CA GLY A 7 -16.27 -1.98 11.88
C GLY A 7 -15.10 -1.00 12.09
N PRO A 8 -14.29 -1.15 13.15
CA PRO A 8 -13.15 -0.28 13.42
C PRO A 8 -11.93 -0.57 12.55
N PHE A 9 -11.95 -1.64 11.75
CA PHE A 9 -10.83 -2.07 10.93
C PHE A 9 -11.04 -1.67 9.46
N ALA A 10 -10.09 -0.92 8.90
CA ALA A 10 -10.01 -0.67 7.47
C ALA A 10 -9.04 -1.69 6.85
N VAL A 11 -9.53 -2.49 5.90
CA VAL A 11 -8.72 -3.50 5.20
C VAL A 11 -8.61 -3.10 3.75
N GLN A 12 -7.38 -3.08 3.22
CA GLN A 12 -7.16 -2.81 1.80
C GLN A 12 -7.79 -3.91 0.94
N VAL A 13 -8.49 -3.51 -0.12
CA VAL A 13 -9.13 -4.43 -1.07
C VAL A 13 -8.12 -5.44 -1.61
N SER A 14 -6.89 -5.04 -1.89
CA SER A 14 -5.81 -5.94 -2.35
C SER A 14 -5.54 -7.12 -1.41
N HIS A 15 -5.61 -6.91 -0.09
CA HIS A 15 -5.46 -7.98 0.88
C HIS A 15 -6.64 -8.95 0.87
N LEU A 16 -7.87 -8.44 0.70
CA LEU A 16 -9.07 -9.26 0.57
C LEU A 16 -9.02 -10.11 -0.71
N LEU A 17 -8.56 -9.54 -1.82
CA LEU A 17 -8.38 -10.26 -3.08
C LEU A 17 -7.34 -11.37 -2.95
N LEU A 18 -6.22 -11.10 -2.26
CA LEU A 18 -5.21 -12.09 -1.96
C LEU A 18 -5.78 -13.24 -1.12
N LEU A 19 -6.51 -12.92 -0.05
CA LEU A 19 -7.16 -13.92 0.80
C LEU A 19 -8.16 -14.77 0.01
N ALA A 20 -9.00 -14.15 -0.83
CA ALA A 20 -9.93 -14.87 -1.69
C ALA A 20 -9.21 -15.82 -2.64
N SER A 21 -8.11 -15.39 -3.25
CA SER A 21 -7.30 -16.23 -4.15
C SER A 21 -6.64 -17.40 -3.40
N LEU A 22 -6.17 -17.18 -2.17
CA LEU A 22 -5.64 -18.24 -1.32
C LEU A 22 -6.71 -19.23 -0.89
N LEU A 23 -7.94 -18.78 -0.61
CA LEU A 23 -9.08 -19.65 -0.31
C LEU A 23 -9.46 -20.52 -1.52
N VAL A 24 -9.46 -19.96 -2.73
CA VAL A 24 -9.66 -20.73 -3.96
C VAL A 24 -8.56 -21.78 -4.13
N ALA A 25 -7.28 -21.39 -3.94
CA ALA A 25 -6.16 -22.32 -4.00
C ALA A 25 -6.30 -23.48 -2.99
N ALA A 26 -6.67 -23.14 -1.75
CA ALA A 26 -6.89 -24.14 -0.69
C ALA A 26 -8.07 -25.06 -1.00
N GLY A 27 -9.19 -24.49 -1.45
CA GLY A 27 -10.41 -25.25 -1.80
C GLY A 27 -10.17 -26.26 -2.93
N VAL A 28 -9.61 -25.79 -4.05
CA VAL A 28 -9.30 -26.65 -5.21
C VAL A 28 -8.27 -27.72 -4.83
N GLY A 29 -7.19 -27.32 -4.19
CA GLY A 29 -6.17 -28.27 -3.77
C GLY A 29 -6.66 -29.28 -2.73
N HIS A 30 -7.58 -28.88 -1.83
CA HIS A 30 -8.23 -29.81 -0.91
C HIS A 30 -9.14 -30.82 -1.66
N LEU A 31 -9.93 -30.36 -2.63
CA LEU A 31 -10.80 -31.21 -3.42
C LEU A 31 -10.00 -32.28 -4.22
N VAL A 32 -8.89 -31.84 -4.83
CA VAL A 32 -8.00 -32.77 -5.55
C VAL A 32 -7.29 -33.70 -4.57
N GLY A 33 -6.82 -33.22 -3.46
CA GLY A 33 -6.10 -33.95 -2.43
C GLY A 33 -6.98 -34.95 -1.66
N ARG A 34 -8.31 -34.78 -1.63
CA ARG A 34 -9.26 -35.74 -1.01
C ARG A 34 -9.12 -37.13 -1.58
N ARG A 35 -8.89 -37.28 -2.90
CA ARG A 35 -8.70 -38.56 -3.55
C ARG A 35 -7.44 -39.30 -3.05
N GLN A 36 -6.43 -38.56 -2.64
CA GLN A 36 -5.15 -39.07 -2.18
C GLN A 36 -4.98 -39.05 -0.64
N LYS A 37 -6.05 -38.67 0.08
CA LYS A 37 -6.04 -38.44 1.57
C LYS A 37 -4.94 -37.49 2.00
N THR A 38 -4.57 -36.55 1.14
CA THR A 38 -3.51 -35.56 1.41
C THR A 38 -4.12 -34.17 1.53
N GLY A 39 -3.88 -33.47 2.66
CA GLY A 39 -4.26 -32.07 2.85
C GLY A 39 -3.12 -31.14 2.44
N ILE A 40 -3.42 -30.09 1.67
CA ILE A 40 -2.43 -29.07 1.30
C ILE A 40 -2.42 -27.87 2.24
N SER A 41 -3.37 -27.76 3.16
CA SER A 41 -3.55 -26.59 4.02
C SER A 41 -2.27 -26.23 4.79
N ASN A 42 -1.61 -27.19 5.40
CA ASN A 42 -0.36 -26.95 6.13
C ASN A 42 0.76 -26.46 5.20
N VAL A 43 0.81 -26.97 3.95
CA VAL A 43 1.81 -26.54 2.97
C VAL A 43 1.55 -25.10 2.54
N LEU A 44 0.27 -24.72 2.34
CA LEU A 44 -0.10 -23.34 2.02
C LEU A 44 0.25 -22.37 3.17
N VAL A 45 0.00 -22.78 4.40
CA VAL A 45 0.41 -21.98 5.58
C VAL A 45 1.92 -21.81 5.61
N ASP A 46 2.70 -22.89 5.46
CA ASP A 46 4.16 -22.81 5.39
C ASP A 46 4.62 -21.87 4.25
N MET A 47 3.99 -21.98 3.05
CA MET A 47 4.30 -21.12 1.91
C MET A 47 4.05 -19.63 2.23
N VAL A 48 2.92 -19.30 2.87
CA VAL A 48 2.59 -17.92 3.26
C VAL A 48 3.58 -17.39 4.29
N LEU A 49 3.90 -18.17 5.32
CA LEU A 49 4.84 -17.74 6.35
C LEU A 49 6.25 -17.51 5.79
N VAL A 50 6.73 -18.44 4.96
CA VAL A 50 8.05 -18.31 4.32
C VAL A 50 8.05 -17.14 3.32
N ALA A 51 6.94 -16.95 2.57
CA ALA A 51 6.80 -15.82 1.65
C ALA A 51 6.87 -14.47 2.37
N LEU A 52 6.14 -14.31 3.48
CA LEU A 52 6.14 -13.07 4.26
C LEU A 52 7.54 -12.79 4.83
N LEU A 53 8.18 -13.81 5.40
CA LEU A 53 9.52 -13.67 5.95
C LEU A 53 10.54 -13.31 4.88
N ALA A 54 10.54 -14.02 3.75
CA ALA A 54 11.45 -13.75 2.64
C ALA A 54 11.22 -12.37 2.01
N ALA A 55 9.95 -11.96 1.85
CA ALA A 55 9.60 -10.65 1.34
C ALA A 55 10.10 -9.52 2.26
N ARG A 56 9.98 -9.70 3.59
CA ARG A 56 10.48 -8.73 4.57
C ARG A 56 12.00 -8.69 4.57
N MET A 57 12.67 -9.84 4.63
CA MET A 57 14.14 -9.92 4.60
C MET A 57 14.73 -9.30 3.35
N ALA A 58 14.14 -9.58 2.19
CA ALA A 58 14.57 -8.98 0.93
C ALA A 58 14.38 -7.46 0.92
N PHE A 59 13.25 -6.96 1.46
CA PHE A 59 13.01 -5.53 1.56
C PHE A 59 14.04 -4.84 2.45
N VAL A 60 14.30 -5.39 3.64
CA VAL A 60 15.31 -4.88 4.56
C VAL A 60 16.71 -4.90 3.93
N ALA A 61 17.05 -5.96 3.20
CA ALA A 61 18.34 -6.05 2.50
C ALA A 61 18.49 -4.99 1.40
N ILE A 62 17.44 -4.74 0.61
CA ILE A 62 17.44 -3.73 -0.45
C ILE A 62 17.55 -2.29 0.12
N TRP A 63 16.94 -2.05 1.26
CA TRP A 63 16.91 -0.74 1.92
C TRP A 63 17.78 -0.67 3.17
N PHE A 64 18.81 -1.52 3.24
CA PHE A 64 19.66 -1.69 4.43
C PHE A 64 20.28 -0.38 4.91
N ASP A 65 20.71 0.49 4.00
CA ASP A 65 21.32 1.78 4.35
C ASP A 65 20.37 2.69 5.13
N VAL A 66 19.06 2.61 4.87
CA VAL A 66 18.03 3.35 5.60
C VAL A 66 17.81 2.73 6.98
N TYR A 67 17.72 1.41 7.06
CA TYR A 67 17.51 0.68 8.32
C TYR A 67 18.74 0.73 9.26
N ARG A 68 19.93 0.90 8.71
CA ARG A 68 21.17 0.98 9.49
C ARG A 68 21.16 2.14 10.50
N SER A 69 20.47 3.25 10.18
CA SER A 69 20.33 4.39 11.09
C SER A 69 19.35 4.15 12.24
N ALA A 70 18.41 3.20 12.09
CA ALA A 70 17.41 2.85 13.09
C ALA A 70 17.13 1.33 13.09
N PRO A 71 18.03 0.48 13.63
CA PRO A 71 17.97 -0.98 13.48
C PRO A 71 16.68 -1.62 14.01
N TRP A 72 16.10 -1.07 15.05
CA TRP A 72 14.85 -1.57 15.64
C TRP A 72 13.64 -1.43 14.71
N SER A 73 13.69 -0.51 13.74
CA SER A 73 12.63 -0.35 12.73
C SER A 73 12.53 -1.55 11.76
N ILE A 74 13.53 -2.43 11.72
CA ILE A 74 13.50 -3.70 10.95
C ILE A 74 12.34 -4.59 11.43
N LEU A 75 12.06 -4.59 12.73
CA LEU A 75 11.00 -5.38 13.34
C LEU A 75 9.60 -4.77 13.19
N ASP A 76 9.53 -3.51 12.83
CA ASP A 76 8.24 -2.84 12.62
C ASP A 76 7.68 -3.18 11.23
N ILE A 77 6.77 -4.15 11.20
CA ILE A 77 6.10 -4.59 9.96
C ILE A 77 4.93 -3.69 9.54
N ARG A 78 4.57 -2.69 10.35
CA ARG A 78 3.42 -1.79 10.08
C ARG A 78 3.71 -0.81 8.96
N ASP A 79 4.98 -0.62 8.63
CA ASP A 79 5.42 0.23 7.52
C ASP A 79 5.11 -0.35 6.12
N GLY A 80 4.57 -1.59 6.06
CA GLY A 80 4.24 -2.26 4.80
C GLY A 80 5.44 -2.55 3.89
N GLY A 81 6.66 -2.50 4.41
CA GLY A 81 7.90 -2.74 3.68
C GLY A 81 8.11 -4.22 3.37
N PHE A 82 7.59 -4.69 2.25
CA PHE A 82 7.74 -6.05 1.74
C PHE A 82 8.12 -6.04 0.26
N THR A 83 8.91 -7.04 -0.17
CA THR A 83 9.29 -7.25 -1.57
C THR A 83 8.51 -8.43 -2.13
N PRO A 84 7.37 -8.22 -2.84
CA PRO A 84 6.44 -9.30 -3.19
C PRO A 84 7.07 -10.39 -4.06
N TRP A 85 7.95 -10.05 -5.02
CA TRP A 85 8.59 -11.02 -5.89
C TRP A 85 9.50 -12.00 -5.13
N ALA A 86 10.19 -11.53 -4.07
CA ALA A 86 11.02 -12.40 -3.24
C ALA A 86 10.17 -13.37 -2.42
N GLY A 87 9.02 -12.89 -1.90
CA GLY A 87 8.04 -13.74 -1.24
C GLY A 87 7.47 -14.81 -2.18
N LEU A 88 7.09 -14.41 -3.40
CA LEU A 88 6.59 -15.35 -4.40
C LEU A 88 7.63 -16.42 -4.76
N ALA A 89 8.87 -16.03 -4.99
CA ALA A 89 9.96 -16.96 -5.28
C ALA A 89 10.17 -17.96 -4.13
N ALA A 90 10.17 -17.48 -2.88
CA ALA A 90 10.30 -18.34 -1.72
C ALA A 90 9.11 -19.31 -1.54
N ALA A 91 7.88 -18.84 -1.77
CA ALA A 91 6.70 -19.69 -1.74
C ALA A 91 6.78 -20.81 -2.80
N LEU A 92 7.18 -20.48 -4.03
CA LEU A 92 7.36 -21.45 -5.11
C LEU A 92 8.45 -22.49 -4.77
N LEU A 93 9.56 -22.06 -4.18
CA LEU A 93 10.61 -22.99 -3.72
C LEU A 93 10.08 -23.97 -2.67
N VAL A 94 9.25 -23.49 -1.72
CA VAL A 94 8.60 -24.37 -0.73
C VAL A 94 7.67 -25.37 -1.44
N ALA A 95 6.86 -24.93 -2.39
CA ALA A 95 5.96 -25.79 -3.13
C ALA A 95 6.71 -26.89 -3.92
N ILE A 96 7.79 -26.51 -4.63
CA ILE A 96 8.66 -27.43 -5.36
C ILE A 96 9.31 -28.44 -4.40
N TRP A 97 9.90 -27.95 -3.31
CA TRP A 97 10.56 -28.82 -2.31
C TRP A 97 9.59 -29.81 -1.67
N ARG A 98 8.37 -29.37 -1.28
CA ARG A 98 7.34 -30.22 -0.70
C ARG A 98 6.82 -31.25 -1.71
N GLY A 99 6.58 -30.82 -2.96
CA GLY A 99 6.17 -31.73 -4.06
C GLY A 99 7.27 -32.71 -4.46
N TRP A 100 8.55 -32.32 -4.33
CA TRP A 100 9.66 -33.26 -4.55
C TRP A 100 9.74 -34.31 -3.45
N ARG A 101 9.61 -33.90 -2.19
CA ARG A 101 9.65 -34.79 -1.03
C ARG A 101 8.44 -35.73 -0.93
N ARG A 102 7.27 -35.31 -1.42
CA ARG A 102 6.01 -36.06 -1.33
C ARG A 102 5.26 -36.00 -2.65
N ALA A 103 5.38 -37.06 -3.47
CA ALA A 103 4.75 -37.12 -4.80
C ALA A 103 3.21 -36.93 -4.75
N ALA A 104 2.55 -37.39 -3.69
CA ALA A 104 1.12 -37.21 -3.48
C ALA A 104 0.66 -35.75 -3.34
N LEU A 105 1.57 -34.80 -3.06
CA LEU A 105 1.26 -33.39 -2.98
C LEU A 105 1.33 -32.66 -4.35
N ARG A 106 1.93 -33.27 -5.37
CA ARG A 106 2.18 -32.62 -6.67
C ARG A 106 0.90 -32.16 -7.34
N GLU A 107 -0.05 -33.08 -7.57
CA GLU A 107 -1.32 -32.75 -8.21
C GLU A 107 -2.14 -31.73 -7.42
N PRO A 108 -2.39 -31.91 -6.10
CA PRO A 108 -3.11 -30.92 -5.32
C PRO A 108 -2.46 -29.52 -5.31
N LEU A 109 -1.12 -29.45 -5.26
CA LEU A 109 -0.39 -28.17 -5.31
C LEU A 109 -0.49 -27.53 -6.69
N ILE A 110 -0.29 -28.28 -7.78
CA ILE A 110 -0.39 -27.73 -9.13
C ILE A 110 -1.79 -27.16 -9.38
N TRP A 111 -2.83 -27.94 -9.14
CA TRP A 111 -4.20 -27.48 -9.38
C TRP A 111 -4.63 -26.36 -8.42
N GLY A 112 -4.23 -26.42 -7.16
CA GLY A 112 -4.52 -25.38 -6.17
C GLY A 112 -3.84 -24.05 -6.53
N LEU A 113 -2.54 -24.08 -6.83
CA LEU A 113 -1.79 -22.87 -7.18
C LEU A 113 -2.23 -22.27 -8.52
N THR A 114 -2.51 -23.08 -9.53
CA THR A 114 -3.03 -22.58 -10.81
C THR A 114 -4.42 -21.96 -10.67
N ALA A 115 -5.31 -22.56 -9.89
CA ALA A 115 -6.63 -21.99 -9.61
C ALA A 115 -6.53 -20.67 -8.84
N GLY A 116 -5.66 -20.61 -7.83
CA GLY A 116 -5.40 -19.38 -7.07
C GLY A 116 -4.80 -18.27 -7.94
N ALA A 117 -3.84 -18.60 -8.80
CA ALA A 117 -3.22 -17.65 -9.74
C ALA A 117 -4.24 -17.14 -10.77
N LEU A 118 -5.11 -17.99 -11.31
CA LEU A 118 -6.18 -17.59 -12.21
C LEU A 118 -7.19 -16.69 -11.49
N ALA A 119 -7.62 -17.06 -10.29
CA ALA A 119 -8.52 -16.23 -9.49
C ALA A 119 -7.91 -14.85 -9.23
N TRP A 120 -6.63 -14.78 -8.82
CA TRP A 120 -5.92 -13.52 -8.65
C TRP A 120 -5.88 -12.69 -9.93
N SER A 121 -5.52 -13.28 -11.07
CA SER A 121 -5.42 -12.59 -12.37
C SER A 121 -6.75 -12.02 -12.84
N VAL A 122 -7.84 -12.77 -12.69
CA VAL A 122 -9.18 -12.32 -13.07
C VAL A 122 -9.66 -11.19 -12.17
N ILE A 123 -9.51 -11.36 -10.85
CA ILE A 123 -10.02 -10.39 -9.88
C ILE A 123 -9.19 -9.11 -9.88
N SER A 124 -7.84 -9.21 -9.99
CA SER A 124 -6.97 -8.04 -10.06
C SER A 124 -7.14 -7.30 -11.39
N GLY A 125 -7.28 -8.01 -12.52
CA GLY A 125 -7.56 -7.38 -13.80
C GLY A 125 -8.89 -6.63 -13.81
N ALA A 126 -9.95 -7.17 -13.20
CA ALA A 126 -11.22 -6.48 -13.03
C ALA A 126 -11.09 -5.24 -12.10
N ALA A 127 -10.27 -5.34 -11.04
CA ALA A 127 -10.02 -4.21 -10.14
C ALA A 127 -9.23 -3.08 -10.83
N ASP A 128 -8.28 -3.42 -11.72
CA ASP A 128 -7.48 -2.46 -12.48
C ASP A 128 -8.31 -1.66 -13.49
N THR A 129 -9.40 -2.22 -14.02
CA THR A 129 -10.33 -1.47 -14.89
C THR A 129 -11.09 -0.38 -14.14
N LEU A 130 -11.18 -0.48 -12.82
CA LEU A 130 -11.82 0.48 -11.93
C LEU A 130 -10.84 1.52 -11.36
N ASN A 131 -9.65 1.68 -11.97
CA ASN A 131 -8.60 2.56 -11.47
C ASN A 131 -9.15 3.93 -11.08
N PRO A 132 -9.19 4.28 -9.78
CA PRO A 132 -9.71 5.55 -9.34
C PRO A 132 -8.80 6.69 -9.87
N ARG A 133 -9.43 7.69 -10.46
CA ARG A 133 -8.75 8.95 -10.79
C ARG A 133 -8.75 9.89 -9.59
N LEU A 134 -8.01 10.97 -9.70
CA LEU A 134 -8.07 12.06 -8.73
C LEU A 134 -9.53 12.44 -8.43
N PRO A 135 -9.96 12.39 -7.17
CA PRO A 135 -11.31 12.76 -6.80
C PRO A 135 -11.52 14.26 -6.95
N THR A 136 -12.69 14.64 -7.46
CA THR A 136 -13.12 16.04 -7.60
C THR A 136 -13.77 16.53 -6.31
N VAL A 137 -12.97 16.74 -5.27
CA VAL A 137 -13.40 17.22 -3.97
C VAL A 137 -12.86 18.64 -3.77
N GLN A 138 -13.72 19.55 -3.32
CA GLN A 138 -13.32 20.92 -2.98
C GLN A 138 -12.65 20.93 -1.61
N LEU A 139 -11.41 21.38 -1.59
CA LEU A 139 -10.60 21.54 -0.39
C LEU A 139 -10.30 23.01 -0.18
N LYS A 140 -9.73 23.37 0.98
CA LYS A 140 -9.30 24.75 1.24
C LYS A 140 -7.83 24.77 1.61
N THR A 141 -7.13 25.79 1.19
CA THR A 141 -5.77 26.09 1.73
C THR A 141 -5.85 26.49 3.20
N LEU A 142 -4.72 26.57 3.89
CA LEU A 142 -4.67 27.11 5.25
C LEU A 142 -5.14 28.60 5.32
N ALA A 143 -5.04 29.33 4.21
CA ALA A 143 -5.56 30.69 4.09
C ALA A 143 -7.09 30.75 3.80
N GLY A 144 -7.74 29.60 3.62
CA GLY A 144 -9.17 29.51 3.35
C GLY A 144 -9.55 29.54 1.87
N GLU A 145 -8.57 29.66 0.97
CA GLU A 145 -8.79 29.69 -0.47
C GLU A 145 -9.26 28.33 -0.99
N PRO A 146 -10.31 28.27 -1.82
CA PRO A 146 -10.79 27.02 -2.40
C PRO A 146 -9.78 26.47 -3.40
N THR A 147 -9.60 25.16 -3.40
CA THR A 147 -8.72 24.44 -4.34
C THR A 147 -9.17 22.98 -4.48
N ASP A 148 -8.58 22.27 -5.42
CA ASP A 148 -8.75 20.84 -5.59
C ASP A 148 -7.41 20.15 -5.91
N LEU A 149 -7.41 18.82 -5.89
CA LEU A 149 -6.19 18.05 -6.14
C LEU A 149 -5.69 18.20 -7.58
N ALA A 150 -6.56 18.41 -8.56
CA ALA A 150 -6.16 18.57 -9.96
C ALA A 150 -5.41 19.88 -10.18
N ALA A 151 -5.86 20.95 -9.55
CA ALA A 151 -5.19 22.26 -9.56
C ALA A 151 -3.79 22.18 -8.90
N MET A 152 -3.63 21.32 -7.87
CA MET A 152 -2.35 21.12 -7.20
C MET A 152 -1.40 20.23 -8.00
N ALA A 153 -1.88 19.25 -8.77
CA ALA A 153 -1.06 18.30 -9.52
C ALA A 153 -0.22 18.96 -10.61
N LYS A 154 -0.80 19.91 -11.35
CA LYS A 154 -0.12 20.63 -12.45
C LYS A 154 0.60 19.70 -13.43
N GLY A 155 0.02 18.52 -13.72
CA GLY A 155 0.62 17.53 -14.61
C GLY A 155 1.84 16.79 -14.06
N LYS A 156 2.10 16.86 -12.75
CA LYS A 156 3.14 16.10 -12.06
C LYS A 156 2.54 14.90 -11.31
N PRO A 157 3.31 13.84 -11.10
CA PRO A 157 2.95 12.81 -10.14
C PRO A 157 2.69 13.43 -8.76
N MET A 158 1.74 12.86 -8.00
CA MET A 158 1.30 13.44 -6.74
C MET A 158 1.25 12.38 -5.63
N VAL A 159 1.66 12.80 -4.44
CA VAL A 159 1.45 12.08 -3.18
C VAL A 159 0.45 12.85 -2.35
N VAL A 160 -0.66 12.24 -1.99
CA VAL A 160 -1.70 12.84 -1.14
C VAL A 160 -1.76 12.07 0.17
N ASN A 161 -1.40 12.73 1.25
CA ASN A 161 -1.45 12.17 2.60
C ASN A 161 -2.68 12.71 3.35
N LEU A 162 -3.56 11.82 3.79
CA LEU A 162 -4.68 12.13 4.65
C LEU A 162 -4.24 11.95 6.11
N TRP A 163 -4.34 13.02 6.90
CA TRP A 163 -3.81 13.06 8.25
C TRP A 163 -4.66 13.91 9.19
N ALA A 164 -4.44 13.78 10.50
CA ALA A 164 -5.00 14.67 11.53
C ALA A 164 -4.02 14.88 12.67
N THR A 165 -4.17 15.98 13.40
CA THR A 165 -3.28 16.33 14.53
C THR A 165 -3.45 15.40 15.72
N TRP A 166 -4.63 14.84 15.90
CA TRP A 166 -4.96 13.89 16.96
C TRP A 166 -4.56 12.44 16.65
N CYS A 167 -4.08 12.14 15.44
CA CYS A 167 -3.72 10.81 14.98
C CYS A 167 -2.24 10.49 15.30
N PRO A 168 -1.92 9.62 16.29
CA PRO A 168 -0.53 9.39 16.69
C PRO A 168 0.37 8.83 15.57
N PRO A 169 -0.04 7.84 14.73
CA PRO A 169 0.79 7.40 13.63
C PRO A 169 1.00 8.48 12.55
N CYS A 170 -0.01 9.34 12.29
CA CYS A 170 0.15 10.47 11.39
C CYS A 170 1.28 11.40 11.85
N ARG A 171 1.29 11.70 13.15
CA ARG A 171 2.32 12.59 13.75
C ARG A 171 3.73 12.03 13.61
N ARG A 172 3.90 10.70 13.68
CA ARG A 172 5.22 10.07 13.55
C ARG A 172 5.73 10.08 12.10
N GLU A 173 4.85 9.96 11.11
CA GLU A 173 5.27 9.97 9.71
C GLU A 173 5.49 11.39 9.13
N MET A 174 4.92 12.44 9.73
CA MET A 174 5.04 13.82 9.22
C MET A 174 6.47 14.28 8.98
N PRO A 175 7.45 14.04 9.87
CA PRO A 175 8.84 14.42 9.61
C PRO A 175 9.44 13.71 8.39
N VAL A 176 9.07 12.43 8.18
CA VAL A 176 9.52 11.63 7.03
C VAL A 176 8.97 12.22 5.72
N LEU A 177 7.68 12.56 5.72
CA LEU A 177 7.01 13.16 4.56
C LEU A 177 7.53 14.58 4.28
N ALA A 178 7.82 15.37 5.33
CA ALA A 178 8.40 16.70 5.21
C ALA A 178 9.79 16.66 4.57
N ALA A 179 10.65 15.75 5.03
CA ALA A 179 11.98 15.57 4.45
C ALA A 179 11.89 15.10 2.98
N ALA A 180 10.97 14.20 2.67
CA ALA A 180 10.74 13.74 1.31
C ALA A 180 10.24 14.87 0.39
N GLN A 181 9.32 15.72 0.85
CA GLN A 181 8.85 16.87 0.08
C GLN A 181 9.97 17.82 -0.30
N GLN A 182 10.94 18.04 0.60
CA GLN A 182 12.09 18.91 0.34
C GLN A 182 13.06 18.32 -0.70
N GLN A 183 13.19 16.99 -0.74
CA GLN A 183 14.11 16.29 -1.63
C GLN A 183 13.52 16.00 -3.02
N GLU A 184 12.20 15.82 -3.11
CA GLU A 184 11.50 15.34 -4.31
C GLU A 184 10.83 16.49 -5.07
N THR A 185 11.57 17.17 -5.92
CA THR A 185 11.03 18.29 -6.71
C THR A 185 10.15 17.89 -7.89
N ALA A 186 10.26 16.64 -8.34
CA ALA A 186 9.49 16.09 -9.47
C ALA A 186 8.10 15.58 -9.06
N VAL A 187 7.81 15.47 -7.76
CA VAL A 187 6.55 14.96 -7.22
C VAL A 187 5.88 16.03 -6.38
N THR A 188 4.59 16.24 -6.60
CA THR A 188 3.79 17.16 -5.76
C THR A 188 3.31 16.42 -4.52
N PHE A 189 3.67 16.92 -3.34
CA PHE A 189 3.13 16.43 -2.07
C PHE A 189 1.96 17.34 -1.63
N VAL A 190 0.87 16.72 -1.21
CA VAL A 190 -0.32 17.37 -0.65
C VAL A 190 -0.66 16.73 0.68
N PHE A 191 -0.91 17.53 1.69
CA PHE A 191 -1.26 17.10 3.04
C PHE A 191 -2.68 17.50 3.35
N ALA A 192 -3.63 16.58 3.19
CA ALA A 192 -5.06 16.83 3.41
C ALA A 192 -5.45 16.55 4.86
N ASN A 193 -5.54 17.60 5.66
CA ASN A 193 -5.95 17.50 7.06
C ASN A 193 -7.45 17.20 7.16
N GLN A 194 -7.78 16.14 7.90
CA GLN A 194 -9.12 15.57 7.96
C GLN A 194 -9.88 16.03 9.20
N GLY A 195 -11.04 16.66 8.99
CA GLY A 195 -12.00 16.96 10.06
C GLY A 195 -11.60 18.11 10.99
N GLU A 196 -10.54 18.86 10.68
CA GLU A 196 -10.04 19.93 11.54
C GLU A 196 -10.06 21.29 10.82
N GLY A 197 -10.00 22.36 11.60
CA GLY A 197 -9.92 23.73 11.07
C GLY A 197 -8.48 24.25 10.98
N ALA A 198 -8.30 25.36 10.25
CA ALA A 198 -7.01 25.97 9.96
C ALA A 198 -6.17 26.26 11.24
N ALA A 199 -6.79 26.80 12.28
CA ALA A 199 -6.09 27.16 13.51
C ALA A 199 -5.46 25.95 14.23
N VAL A 200 -6.12 24.79 14.18
CA VAL A 200 -5.62 23.54 14.80
C VAL A 200 -4.44 23.00 14.00
N ALA A 201 -4.60 22.89 12.68
CA ALA A 201 -3.54 22.44 11.79
C ALA A 201 -2.30 23.35 11.84
N GLN A 202 -2.49 24.67 11.77
CA GLN A 202 -1.40 25.66 11.85
C GLN A 202 -0.63 25.59 13.18
N ARG A 203 -1.36 25.47 14.30
CA ARG A 203 -0.72 25.35 15.63
C ARG A 203 0.14 24.08 15.70
N TYR A 204 -0.36 22.96 15.20
CA TYR A 204 0.40 21.72 15.16
C TYR A 204 1.69 21.86 14.34
N LEU A 205 1.60 22.43 13.13
CA LEU A 205 2.74 22.61 12.24
C LEU A 205 3.80 23.56 12.86
N SER A 206 3.36 24.67 13.44
CA SER A 206 4.27 25.63 14.09
C SER A 206 4.95 25.05 15.33
N THR A 207 4.20 24.32 16.18
CA THR A 207 4.75 23.69 17.39
C THR A 207 5.75 22.57 17.07
N GLY A 208 5.50 21.85 15.97
CA GLY A 208 6.37 20.75 15.50
C GLY A 208 7.51 21.21 14.60
N GLU A 209 7.66 22.53 14.35
CA GLU A 209 8.63 23.10 13.40
C GLU A 209 8.58 22.43 12.01
N LEU A 210 7.38 21.99 11.60
CA LEU A 210 7.14 21.30 10.34
C LEU A 210 6.87 22.31 9.22
N SER A 211 7.82 22.48 8.33
CA SER A 211 7.68 23.31 7.13
C SER A 211 7.13 22.43 5.98
N LEU A 212 5.79 22.39 5.84
CA LEU A 212 5.10 21.67 4.77
C LEU A 212 4.48 22.65 3.79
N ALA A 213 4.71 22.43 2.50
CA ALA A 213 3.94 23.08 1.45
C ALA A 213 2.66 22.27 1.14
N ASN A 214 1.66 22.93 0.52
CA ASN A 214 0.43 22.30 0.07
C ASN A 214 -0.37 21.58 1.18
N VAL A 215 -0.46 22.21 2.34
CA VAL A 215 -1.36 21.73 3.40
C VAL A 215 -2.77 22.21 3.07
N LEU A 216 -3.70 21.28 2.93
CA LEU A 216 -5.09 21.53 2.63
C LEU A 216 -5.98 21.08 3.78
N LEU A 217 -7.13 21.73 3.91
CA LEU A 217 -8.15 21.43 4.91
C LEU A 217 -9.30 20.69 4.23
N ASP A 218 -9.61 19.52 4.73
CA ASP A 218 -10.79 18.72 4.42
C ASP A 218 -11.63 18.59 5.69
N SER A 219 -12.20 19.72 6.14
CA SER A 219 -12.93 19.80 7.42
C SER A 219 -14.16 18.88 7.44
N GLY A 220 -14.71 18.55 6.28
CA GLY A 220 -15.82 17.61 6.13
C GLY A 220 -15.38 16.15 5.99
N ALA A 221 -14.08 15.86 5.90
CA ALA A 221 -13.55 14.54 5.54
C ALA A 221 -14.17 13.95 4.26
N GLU A 222 -14.41 14.80 3.27
CA GLU A 222 -15.05 14.43 2.00
C GLU A 222 -14.09 13.65 1.11
N LEU A 223 -12.81 14.01 1.13
CA LEU A 223 -11.76 13.30 0.39
C LEU A 223 -11.66 11.85 0.87
N GLY A 224 -11.62 11.64 2.20
CA GLY A 224 -11.60 10.29 2.77
C GLY A 224 -12.79 9.44 2.32
N ARG A 225 -14.00 10.04 2.32
CA ARG A 225 -15.20 9.36 1.82
C ARG A 225 -15.15 9.09 0.32
N ALA A 226 -14.69 10.05 -0.49
CA ALA A 226 -14.61 9.92 -1.94
C ALA A 226 -13.66 8.79 -2.39
N ILE A 227 -12.56 8.58 -1.66
CA ILE A 227 -11.61 7.49 -1.93
C ILE A 227 -12.01 6.16 -1.26
N GLY A 228 -13.06 6.17 -0.42
CA GLY A 228 -13.51 4.99 0.33
C GLY A 228 -12.56 4.61 1.48
N SER A 229 -11.82 5.56 2.05
CA SER A 229 -10.97 5.34 3.23
C SER A 229 -11.24 6.40 4.29
N THR A 230 -11.65 5.95 5.47
CA THR A 230 -11.82 6.80 6.66
C THR A 230 -10.69 6.60 7.69
N ALA A 231 -9.79 5.66 7.42
CA ALA A 231 -8.67 5.37 8.31
C ALA A 231 -7.49 6.32 8.08
N LEU A 232 -6.82 6.72 9.16
CA LEU A 232 -5.66 7.61 9.15
C LEU A 232 -4.43 6.95 9.77
N PRO A 233 -3.26 7.21 9.23
CA PRO A 233 -3.02 7.91 7.97
C PRO A 233 -3.34 7.06 6.75
N THR A 234 -3.73 7.70 5.65
CA THR A 234 -3.83 7.07 4.33
C THR A 234 -3.03 7.90 3.34
N THR A 235 -2.11 7.28 2.62
CA THR A 235 -1.32 7.96 1.60
C THR A 235 -1.61 7.37 0.22
N LEU A 236 -1.92 8.24 -0.72
CA LEU A 236 -2.28 7.92 -2.11
C LEU A 236 -1.18 8.39 -3.05
N PHE A 237 -0.85 7.58 -4.03
CA PHE A 237 0.17 7.88 -5.03
C PHE A 237 -0.47 7.93 -6.40
N TYR A 238 -0.51 9.10 -7.03
CA TYR A 238 -1.08 9.32 -8.35
C TYR A 238 0.01 9.59 -9.38
N ASP A 239 -0.14 9.06 -10.60
CA ASP A 239 0.74 9.42 -11.71
C ASP A 239 0.40 10.81 -12.28
N ALA A 240 1.18 11.27 -13.27
CA ALA A 240 0.99 12.57 -13.90
C ALA A 240 -0.35 12.73 -14.63
N ASN A 241 -1.01 11.62 -14.97
CA ASN A 241 -2.34 11.60 -15.59
C ASN A 241 -3.48 11.58 -14.54
N GLY A 242 -3.15 11.66 -13.27
CA GLY A 242 -4.11 11.59 -12.17
C GLY A 242 -4.67 10.19 -11.91
N SER A 243 -4.04 9.14 -12.44
CA SER A 243 -4.44 7.76 -12.16
C SER A 243 -3.76 7.27 -10.89
N LEU A 244 -4.50 6.56 -10.03
CA LEU A 244 -3.97 6.01 -8.80
C LEU A 244 -2.99 4.85 -9.10
N VAL A 245 -1.76 4.96 -8.61
CA VAL A 245 -0.68 3.98 -8.81
C VAL A 245 -0.52 3.06 -7.61
N ASP A 246 -0.68 3.63 -6.41
CA ASP A 246 -0.47 2.91 -5.16
C ASP A 246 -1.24 3.58 -4.01
N THR A 247 -1.49 2.81 -2.97
CA THR A 247 -2.11 3.29 -1.73
C THR A 247 -1.37 2.68 -0.55
N HIS A 248 -1.18 3.48 0.48
CA HIS A 248 -0.65 3.00 1.75
C HIS A 248 -1.61 3.36 2.88
N LEU A 249 -1.96 2.37 3.67
CA LEU A 249 -2.76 2.53 4.88
C LEU A 249 -1.87 2.31 6.09
N GLY A 250 -1.81 3.28 6.97
CA GLY A 250 -0.95 3.26 8.15
C GLY A 250 0.32 4.11 7.95
N GLU A 251 1.18 4.08 8.95
CA GLU A 251 2.40 4.87 9.02
C GLU A 251 3.43 4.48 7.97
N LEU A 252 3.96 5.47 7.25
CA LEU A 252 5.05 5.29 6.29
C LEU A 252 6.40 5.48 6.98
N SER A 253 7.28 4.48 6.82
CA SER A 253 8.71 4.64 7.13
C SER A 253 9.45 5.31 5.98
N THR A 254 10.66 5.83 6.23
CA THR A 254 11.53 6.37 5.19
C THR A 254 11.79 5.36 4.06
N ALA A 255 11.98 4.08 4.41
CA ALA A 255 12.24 3.02 3.43
C ALA A 255 11.00 2.70 2.59
N SER A 256 9.82 2.58 3.21
CA SER A 256 8.58 2.29 2.49
C SER A 256 8.16 3.47 1.60
N LEU A 257 8.30 4.71 2.06
CA LEU A 257 8.07 5.91 1.25
C LEU A 257 9.02 5.97 0.04
N ALA A 258 10.32 5.77 0.26
CA ALA A 258 11.31 5.77 -0.82
C ALA A 258 11.03 4.69 -1.87
N SER A 259 10.60 3.49 -1.44
CA SER A 259 10.19 2.41 -2.34
C SER A 259 9.00 2.80 -3.22
N LYS A 260 7.97 3.43 -2.62
CA LYS A 260 6.77 3.88 -3.35
C LYS A 260 7.06 5.05 -4.29
N LEU A 261 7.90 5.99 -3.88
CA LEU A 261 8.36 7.09 -4.74
C LEU A 261 9.17 6.57 -5.93
N LYS A 262 10.03 5.57 -5.73
CA LYS A 262 10.76 4.91 -6.83
C LYS A 262 9.79 4.28 -7.85
N LYS A 263 8.75 3.58 -7.38
CA LYS A 263 7.71 2.99 -8.24
C LYS A 263 6.96 4.08 -9.02
N LEU A 264 6.61 5.18 -8.36
CA LEU A 264 5.92 6.31 -8.98
C LEU A 264 6.75 6.95 -10.09
N ARG A 265 8.04 7.22 -9.85
CA ARG A 265 8.98 7.76 -10.86
C ARG A 265 9.15 6.83 -12.04
N THR A 266 9.37 5.52 -11.81
CA THR A 266 9.50 4.54 -12.89
C THR A 266 8.26 4.50 -13.79
N ARG A 267 7.06 4.73 -13.23
CA ARG A 267 5.82 4.82 -14.03
C ARG A 267 5.75 6.12 -14.82
N ALA A 268 6.13 7.25 -14.22
CA ALA A 268 6.18 8.54 -14.91
C ALA A 268 7.14 8.49 -16.11
N ASP A 269 8.34 7.91 -15.96
CA ASP A 269 9.32 7.76 -17.03
C ASP A 269 8.83 6.89 -18.21
N ARG A 270 7.93 5.94 -17.94
CA ARG A 270 7.32 5.12 -19.02
C ARG A 270 6.29 5.94 -19.81
N LEU A 271 5.45 6.71 -19.12
CA LEU A 271 4.42 7.54 -19.76
C LEU A 271 5.02 8.66 -20.63
N THR A 272 6.22 9.12 -20.33
CA THR A 272 6.93 10.14 -21.16
C THR A 272 7.63 9.55 -22.39
N LYS A 273 7.72 8.23 -22.51
CA LYS A 273 8.36 7.54 -23.64
C LYS A 273 7.35 6.96 -24.65
N GLU A 274 6.09 6.93 -24.30
CA GLU A 274 4.97 6.57 -25.18
C GLU A 274 4.35 7.80 -25.84
#